data_9e6ed227a2dde6fd41645d2e2818d8b1
#
_entry.id   9e6ed227a2dde6fd41645d2e2818d8b1
#
_cell.length_a   1.000
_cell.length_b   1.000
_cell.length_c   1.000
_cell.angle_alpha   90.00
_cell.angle_beta   90.00
_cell.angle_gamma   90.00
#
_symmetry.space_group_name_H-M   'P 1'
#
loop_
_entity.id
_entity.type
_entity.pdbx_description
1 polymer ?
#
loop_
_entity_poly.entity_id
_entity_poly.type
_entity_poly.pdbx_seq_one_letter_code
_entity_poly.pdbx_strand_id
1 'polypeptide(L)'
;MNIGILGSGFIVDVFCENSKMYKDINTYAIWGRHEEKIKKFTNFKKYYTNIDEFFNDKNIDVVYVALPNSLHFEYAYKALKAGKHVMVEKPFCQNYTQAKKLVDYAKKHKLFLFETIMTLHAPNYIKLKSFIDKIGEIKMVDANFSQYSRRYEKFKNGITLPAFDYKLAGGALLDLGVYNIHFVCGLFGKPKAVNYYPNILKKVDTSGVLVLDYGKFKANLVAAKDCKAECFATIQGDKGYIKVNSTTSRCSSFDIVYNDGTKKSFVGEDGEFVAWKTLYGDIIKIYKKKDYDVCYKLLDNTLIVQKVLEQAIKSEKLNY
;
A
#
# COMPACT_ATOMS: atom_id res chain seq x y z
N MET A 1 20.10 -6.94 8.73
CA MET A 1 18.69 -7.36 8.79
C MET A 1 18.50 -8.50 7.80
N ASN A 2 18.31 -9.73 8.31
CA ASN A 2 18.06 -10.90 7.48
C ASN A 2 16.56 -10.99 7.18
N ILE A 3 16.22 -10.92 5.91
CA ILE A 3 14.83 -10.99 5.44
C ILE A 3 14.50 -12.41 5.00
N GLY A 4 13.44 -12.97 5.56
CA GLY A 4 12.76 -14.16 5.05
C GLY A 4 11.54 -13.74 4.25
N ILE A 5 11.39 -14.23 3.02
CA ILE A 5 10.30 -13.85 2.12
C ILE A 5 9.29 -14.99 1.99
N LEU A 6 8.02 -14.67 2.13
CA LEU A 6 6.92 -15.58 1.83
C LEU A 6 6.31 -15.23 0.47
N GLY A 7 6.47 -16.09 -0.51
CA GLY A 7 5.95 -15.92 -1.86
C GLY A 7 7.02 -16.02 -2.96
N SER A 8 6.56 -16.01 -4.21
CA SER A 8 7.43 -16.14 -5.39
C SER A 8 6.85 -15.38 -6.61
N GLY A 9 6.04 -14.35 -6.35
CA GLY A 9 5.40 -13.51 -7.35
C GLY A 9 6.30 -12.36 -7.81
N PHE A 10 5.79 -11.56 -8.77
CA PHE A 10 6.47 -10.40 -9.35
C PHE A 10 7.01 -9.41 -8.28
N ILE A 11 6.27 -9.20 -7.18
CA ILE A 11 6.71 -8.24 -6.15
C ILE A 11 7.97 -8.73 -5.41
N VAL A 12 8.22 -10.05 -5.38
CA VAL A 12 9.46 -10.62 -4.83
C VAL A 12 10.64 -10.29 -5.76
N ASP A 13 10.45 -10.34 -7.09
CA ASP A 13 11.47 -9.92 -8.06
C ASP A 13 11.83 -8.43 -7.82
N VAL A 14 10.81 -7.57 -7.68
CA VAL A 14 10.99 -6.13 -7.39
C VAL A 14 11.74 -5.92 -6.08
N PHE A 15 11.37 -6.64 -5.02
CA PHE A 15 12.06 -6.54 -3.72
C PHE A 15 13.53 -6.95 -3.83
N CYS A 16 13.81 -8.09 -4.46
CA CYS A 16 15.17 -8.59 -4.63
C CYS A 16 16.06 -7.61 -5.40
N GLU A 17 15.54 -6.96 -6.45
CA GLU A 17 16.29 -5.95 -7.20
C GLU A 17 16.57 -4.69 -6.36
N ASN A 18 15.56 -4.18 -5.67
CA ASN A 18 15.72 -2.97 -4.84
C ASN A 18 16.59 -3.23 -3.61
N SER A 19 16.53 -4.43 -3.03
CA SER A 19 17.32 -4.77 -1.83
C SER A 19 18.83 -4.73 -2.06
N LYS A 20 19.29 -4.94 -3.30
CA LYS A 20 20.72 -4.87 -3.66
C LYS A 20 21.35 -3.50 -3.39
N MET A 21 20.55 -2.44 -3.32
CA MET A 21 21.04 -1.08 -3.03
C MET A 21 21.35 -0.86 -1.55
N TYR A 22 20.91 -1.78 -0.68
CA TYR A 22 21.04 -1.62 0.77
C TYR A 22 21.94 -2.70 1.35
N LYS A 23 23.13 -2.31 1.78
CA LYS A 23 24.08 -3.22 2.49
C LYS A 23 23.48 -3.81 3.78
N ASP A 24 22.47 -3.15 4.32
CA ASP A 24 21.80 -3.55 5.56
C ASP A 24 20.68 -4.59 5.36
N ILE A 25 20.27 -4.86 4.13
CA ILE A 25 19.33 -5.93 3.78
C ILE A 25 20.09 -7.15 3.27
N ASN A 26 19.82 -8.30 3.89
CA ASN A 26 20.25 -9.59 3.41
C ASN A 26 19.01 -10.43 3.07
N THR A 27 18.80 -10.76 1.82
CA THR A 27 17.77 -11.71 1.37
C THR A 27 18.20 -13.11 1.80
N TYR A 28 17.83 -13.49 3.03
CA TYR A 28 18.36 -14.67 3.70
C TYR A 28 17.60 -15.95 3.34
N ALA A 29 16.28 -15.93 3.43
CA ALA A 29 15.44 -17.10 3.24
C ALA A 29 14.22 -16.80 2.36
N ILE A 30 13.78 -17.79 1.60
CA ILE A 30 12.54 -17.73 0.83
C ILE A 30 11.71 -18.99 1.08
N TRP A 31 10.39 -18.77 1.25
CA TRP A 31 9.41 -19.86 1.36
C TRP A 31 8.39 -19.80 0.23
N GLY A 32 8.03 -20.98 -0.28
CA GLY A 32 6.92 -21.15 -1.21
C GLY A 32 6.47 -22.59 -1.27
N ARG A 33 5.21 -22.82 -1.64
CA ARG A 33 4.61 -24.17 -1.74
C ARG A 33 5.22 -25.06 -2.83
N HIS A 34 5.88 -24.45 -3.81
CA HIS A 34 6.47 -25.12 -4.96
C HIS A 34 7.96 -24.78 -5.01
N GLU A 35 8.78 -25.77 -4.84
CA GLU A 35 10.24 -25.61 -4.77
C GLU A 35 10.83 -25.01 -6.05
N GLU A 36 10.33 -25.44 -7.21
CA GLU A 36 10.75 -24.95 -8.52
C GLU A 36 10.51 -23.45 -8.70
N LYS A 37 9.44 -22.89 -8.04
CA LYS A 37 9.12 -21.47 -8.13
C LYS A 37 10.02 -20.60 -7.24
N ILE A 38 10.51 -21.12 -6.14
CA ILE A 38 11.40 -20.37 -5.25
C ILE A 38 12.86 -20.51 -5.65
N LYS A 39 13.27 -21.65 -6.23
CA LYS A 39 14.65 -21.87 -6.70
C LYS A 39 15.05 -20.99 -7.89
N LYS A 40 14.10 -20.36 -8.59
CA LYS A 40 14.42 -19.34 -9.60
C LYS A 40 15.12 -18.11 -9.02
N PHE A 41 14.95 -17.86 -7.73
CA PHE A 41 15.62 -16.77 -7.02
C PHE A 41 16.96 -17.26 -6.47
N THR A 42 18.05 -16.90 -7.10
CA THR A 42 19.40 -17.42 -6.78
C THR A 42 20.08 -16.71 -5.61
N ASN A 43 19.51 -15.63 -5.09
CA ASN A 43 20.15 -14.75 -4.10
C ASN A 43 19.85 -15.11 -2.64
N PHE A 44 19.20 -16.26 -2.38
CA PHE A 44 18.86 -16.68 -1.02
C PHE A 44 19.81 -17.75 -0.52
N LYS A 45 20.10 -17.70 0.79
CA LYS A 45 20.93 -18.73 1.46
C LYS A 45 20.12 -19.97 1.81
N LYS A 46 18.79 -19.82 2.03
CA LYS A 46 17.88 -20.87 2.47
C LYS A 46 16.59 -20.88 1.63
N TYR A 47 16.13 -22.08 1.32
CA TYR A 47 14.89 -22.33 0.59
C TYR A 47 14.01 -23.27 1.42
N TYR A 48 12.78 -22.88 1.66
CA TYR A 48 11.84 -23.63 2.50
C TYR A 48 10.56 -23.95 1.72
N THR A 49 10.09 -25.18 1.82
CA THR A 49 8.73 -25.59 1.44
C THR A 49 7.87 -25.87 2.66
N ASN A 50 8.51 -26.19 3.80
CA ASN A 50 7.86 -26.32 5.09
C ASN A 50 7.83 -24.94 5.80
N ILE A 51 6.63 -24.47 6.15
CA ILE A 51 6.42 -23.17 6.76
C ILE A 51 6.88 -23.11 8.22
N ASP A 52 6.79 -24.22 8.95
CA ASP A 52 7.18 -24.27 10.35
C ASP A 52 8.71 -24.23 10.48
N GLU A 53 9.44 -24.89 9.60
CA GLU A 53 10.91 -24.78 9.52
C GLU A 53 11.34 -23.34 9.22
N PHE A 54 10.63 -22.66 8.28
CA PHE A 54 10.89 -21.25 7.97
C PHE A 54 10.71 -20.35 9.18
N PHE A 55 9.60 -20.46 9.92
CA PHE A 55 9.36 -19.62 11.10
C PHE A 55 10.28 -19.96 12.29
N ASN A 56 10.73 -21.18 12.39
CA ASN A 56 11.65 -21.64 13.44
C ASN A 56 13.12 -21.24 13.18
N ASP A 57 13.47 -20.77 11.98
CA ASP A 57 14.83 -20.31 11.69
C ASP A 57 15.13 -19.02 12.45
N LYS A 58 16.02 -19.11 13.45
CA LYS A 58 16.42 -18.01 14.32
C LYS A 58 17.22 -16.92 13.60
N ASN A 59 17.74 -17.21 12.41
CA ASN A 59 18.49 -16.23 11.62
C ASN A 59 17.60 -15.29 10.81
N ILE A 60 16.29 -15.52 10.74
CA ILE A 60 15.34 -14.61 10.11
C ILE A 60 14.96 -13.53 11.12
N ASP A 61 15.29 -12.26 10.83
CA ASP A 61 14.92 -11.12 11.65
C ASP A 61 13.53 -10.58 11.27
N VAL A 62 13.30 -10.44 9.97
CA VAL A 62 12.09 -9.84 9.41
C VAL A 62 11.47 -10.79 8.38
N VAL A 63 10.17 -10.99 8.45
CA VAL A 63 9.40 -11.73 7.46
C VAL A 63 8.68 -10.76 6.53
N TYR A 64 8.96 -10.86 5.23
CA TYR A 64 8.22 -10.12 4.20
C TYR A 64 7.11 -11.00 3.63
N VAL A 65 5.86 -10.62 3.89
CA VAL A 65 4.65 -11.33 3.43
C VAL A 65 4.25 -10.79 2.06
N ALA A 66 4.67 -11.47 1.00
CA ALA A 66 4.44 -11.16 -0.41
C ALA A 66 3.54 -12.22 -1.08
N LEU A 67 2.47 -12.58 -0.40
CA LEU A 67 1.47 -13.58 -0.78
C LEU A 67 0.23 -12.91 -1.41
N PRO A 68 -0.74 -13.68 -1.93
CA PRO A 68 -2.06 -13.14 -2.27
C PRO A 68 -2.74 -12.46 -1.06
N ASN A 69 -3.50 -11.39 -1.32
CA ASN A 69 -4.05 -10.51 -0.27
C ASN A 69 -4.82 -11.27 0.83
N SER A 70 -5.57 -12.32 0.46
CA SER A 70 -6.34 -13.14 1.41
C SER A 70 -5.48 -13.90 2.43
N LEU A 71 -4.18 -14.05 2.18
CA LEU A 71 -3.24 -14.77 3.04
C LEU A 71 -2.41 -13.86 3.94
N HIS A 72 -2.45 -12.53 3.75
CA HIS A 72 -1.62 -11.58 4.47
C HIS A 72 -1.77 -11.71 5.98
N PHE A 73 -3.00 -11.71 6.48
CA PHE A 73 -3.27 -11.79 7.92
C PHE A 73 -2.71 -13.08 8.54
N GLU A 74 -3.03 -14.24 7.96
CA GLU A 74 -2.64 -15.54 8.52
C GLU A 74 -1.12 -15.63 8.70
N TYR A 75 -0.38 -15.34 7.62
CA TYR A 75 1.06 -15.51 7.62
C TYR A 75 1.79 -14.40 8.39
N ALA A 76 1.28 -13.17 8.36
CA ALA A 76 1.81 -12.09 9.20
C ALA A 76 1.61 -12.39 10.69
N TYR A 77 0.46 -12.93 11.07
CA TYR A 77 0.18 -13.29 12.46
C TYR A 77 1.06 -14.45 12.95
N LYS A 78 1.26 -15.48 12.10
CA LYS A 78 2.19 -16.59 12.40
C LYS A 78 3.62 -16.08 12.59
N ALA A 79 4.09 -15.19 11.72
CA ALA A 79 5.41 -14.57 11.82
C ALA A 79 5.59 -13.77 13.14
N LEU A 80 4.60 -12.92 13.48
CA LEU A 80 4.62 -12.18 14.75
C LEU A 80 4.61 -13.12 15.95
N LYS A 81 3.84 -14.21 15.92
CA LYS A 81 3.84 -15.23 16.99
C LYS A 81 5.16 -15.95 17.13
N ALA A 82 5.90 -16.12 16.04
CA ALA A 82 7.27 -16.64 16.04
C ALA A 82 8.33 -15.62 16.49
N GLY A 83 7.88 -14.44 16.96
CA GLY A 83 8.77 -13.36 17.44
C GLY A 83 9.48 -12.60 16.33
N LYS A 84 9.06 -12.75 15.06
CA LYS A 84 9.66 -12.07 13.92
C LYS A 84 9.05 -10.68 13.73
N HIS A 85 9.87 -9.72 13.29
CA HIS A 85 9.37 -8.47 12.71
C HIS A 85 8.73 -8.76 11.35
N VAL A 86 7.79 -7.91 10.90
CA VAL A 86 7.02 -8.24 9.71
C VAL A 86 6.86 -7.03 8.79
N MET A 87 6.97 -7.26 7.49
CA MET A 87 6.55 -6.40 6.41
C MET A 87 5.42 -7.11 5.66
N VAL A 88 4.30 -6.44 5.41
CA VAL A 88 3.13 -7.01 4.72
C VAL A 88 2.82 -6.20 3.47
N GLU A 89 2.61 -6.89 2.34
CA GLU A 89 2.16 -6.23 1.12
C GLU A 89 0.79 -5.57 1.29
N LYS A 90 0.61 -4.50 0.49
CA LYS A 90 -0.69 -3.85 0.36
C LYS A 90 -1.66 -4.70 -0.50
N PRO A 91 -2.96 -4.65 -0.23
CA PRO A 91 -3.60 -4.09 0.95
C PRO A 91 -3.26 -4.91 2.19
N PHE A 92 -3.11 -4.25 3.32
CA PHE A 92 -2.55 -4.85 4.55
C PHE A 92 -3.26 -6.13 5.01
N CYS A 93 -4.60 -6.10 5.06
CA CYS A 93 -5.47 -7.23 5.41
C CYS A 93 -6.79 -7.15 4.62
N GLN A 94 -7.59 -8.21 4.69
CA GLN A 94 -8.92 -8.22 4.08
C GLN A 94 -9.95 -7.34 4.83
N ASN A 95 -9.78 -7.16 6.14
CA ASN A 95 -10.70 -6.37 6.96
C ASN A 95 -10.01 -5.72 8.16
N TYR A 96 -10.71 -4.77 8.76
CA TYR A 96 -10.22 -4.00 9.91
C TYR A 96 -9.93 -4.86 11.15
N THR A 97 -10.73 -5.88 11.43
CA THR A 97 -10.54 -6.74 12.62
C THR A 97 -9.22 -7.51 12.54
N GLN A 98 -8.89 -8.04 11.36
CA GLN A 98 -7.61 -8.70 11.12
C GLN A 98 -6.44 -7.72 11.30
N ALA A 99 -6.53 -6.54 10.66
CA ALA A 99 -5.49 -5.52 10.74
C ALA A 99 -5.27 -5.06 12.20
N LYS A 100 -6.35 -4.78 12.92
CA LYS A 100 -6.27 -4.38 14.34
C LYS A 100 -5.59 -5.47 15.18
N LYS A 101 -5.92 -6.75 14.97
CA LYS A 101 -5.30 -7.86 15.69
C LYS A 101 -3.79 -7.95 15.46
N LEU A 102 -3.32 -7.73 14.22
CA LEU A 102 -1.88 -7.68 13.92
C LEU A 102 -1.20 -6.51 14.63
N VAL A 103 -1.79 -5.33 14.55
CA VAL A 103 -1.22 -4.10 15.14
C VAL A 103 -1.17 -4.20 16.66
N ASP A 104 -2.26 -4.65 17.31
CA ASP A 104 -2.31 -4.82 18.76
C ASP A 104 -1.26 -5.84 19.24
N TYR A 105 -1.09 -6.94 18.49
CA TYR A 105 -0.09 -7.96 18.81
C TYR A 105 1.33 -7.40 18.67
N ALA A 106 1.63 -6.70 17.57
CA ALA A 106 2.93 -6.11 17.33
C ALA A 106 3.30 -5.07 18.40
N LYS A 107 2.35 -4.17 18.74
CA LYS A 107 2.53 -3.18 19.82
C LYS A 107 2.79 -3.84 21.18
N LYS A 108 1.98 -4.84 21.54
CA LYS A 108 2.09 -5.57 22.81
C LYS A 108 3.45 -6.26 22.99
N HIS A 109 3.99 -6.82 21.90
CA HIS A 109 5.23 -7.59 21.92
C HIS A 109 6.46 -6.80 21.47
N LYS A 110 6.33 -5.48 21.25
CA LYS A 110 7.40 -4.60 20.74
C LYS A 110 8.06 -5.15 19.48
N LEU A 111 7.22 -5.54 18.51
CA LEU A 111 7.65 -6.00 17.19
C LEU A 111 7.42 -4.90 16.14
N PHE A 112 8.34 -4.76 15.21
CA PHE A 112 8.12 -3.93 14.04
C PHE A 112 7.13 -4.64 13.11
N LEU A 113 6.17 -3.88 12.63
CA LEU A 113 5.18 -4.30 11.65
C LEU A 113 4.96 -3.15 10.67
N PHE A 114 5.12 -3.41 9.38
CA PHE A 114 4.98 -2.40 8.33
C PHE A 114 4.01 -2.87 7.26
N GLU A 115 3.17 -1.98 6.77
CA GLU A 115 2.53 -2.13 5.46
C GLU A 115 3.48 -1.56 4.40
N THR A 116 3.71 -2.29 3.31
CA THR A 116 4.59 -1.82 2.22
C THR A 116 3.83 -0.90 1.28
N ILE A 117 3.41 0.24 1.80
CA ILE A 117 2.68 1.29 1.07
C ILE A 117 3.61 2.46 0.72
N MET A 118 3.88 2.66 -0.56
CA MET A 118 4.83 3.66 -1.05
C MET A 118 4.43 5.10 -0.73
N THR A 119 3.14 5.40 -0.79
CA THR A 119 2.58 6.75 -0.66
C THR A 119 3.13 7.52 0.54
N LEU A 120 3.13 6.89 1.72
CA LEU A 120 3.50 7.55 2.98
C LEU A 120 5.01 7.84 3.09
N HIS A 121 5.82 7.18 2.28
CA HIS A 121 7.27 7.28 2.24
C HIS A 121 7.79 8.18 1.11
N ALA A 122 6.92 8.58 0.16
CA ALA A 122 7.31 9.42 -0.96
C ALA A 122 7.77 10.82 -0.49
N PRO A 123 9.00 11.29 -0.84
CA PRO A 123 9.54 12.55 -0.35
C PRO A 123 8.64 13.74 -0.64
N ASN A 124 8.09 13.81 -1.84
CA ASN A 124 7.17 14.88 -2.23
C ASN A 124 5.83 14.81 -1.47
N TYR A 125 5.34 13.62 -1.12
CA TYR A 125 4.17 13.48 -0.26
C TYR A 125 4.43 14.03 1.15
N ILE A 126 5.60 13.73 1.72
CA ILE A 126 6.01 14.27 3.01
C ILE A 126 6.14 15.79 2.93
N LYS A 127 6.74 16.29 1.86
CA LYS A 127 6.95 17.72 1.63
C LYS A 127 5.62 18.48 1.44
N LEU A 128 4.68 17.95 0.65
CA LEU A 128 3.42 18.62 0.38
C LEU A 128 2.57 18.84 1.64
N LYS A 129 2.72 18.01 2.68
CA LYS A 129 2.02 18.18 3.97
C LYS A 129 2.27 19.55 4.59
N SER A 130 3.48 20.10 4.43
CA SER A 130 3.84 21.42 4.97
C SER A 130 3.19 22.60 4.24
N PHE A 131 2.50 22.33 3.13
CA PHE A 131 1.82 23.35 2.33
C PHE A 131 0.29 23.28 2.43
N ILE A 132 -0.28 22.31 3.11
CA ILE A 132 -1.75 22.17 3.22
C ILE A 132 -2.37 23.45 3.80
N ASP A 133 -1.83 23.98 4.88
CA ASP A 133 -2.34 25.21 5.50
C ASP A 133 -2.11 26.46 4.64
N LYS A 134 -1.20 26.40 3.65
CA LYS A 134 -0.87 27.55 2.79
C LYS A 134 -1.92 27.81 1.71
N ILE A 135 -2.73 26.80 1.37
CA ILE A 135 -3.82 26.91 0.39
C ILE A 135 -5.17 27.25 1.05
N GLY A 136 -5.16 27.54 2.36
CA GLY A 136 -6.36 27.94 3.11
C GLY A 136 -7.24 26.78 3.56
N GLU A 137 -8.54 27.06 3.73
CA GLU A 137 -9.50 26.05 4.14
C GLU A 137 -9.80 25.06 3.00
N ILE A 138 -9.62 23.77 3.24
CA ILE A 138 -9.84 22.73 2.22
C ILE A 138 -11.33 22.63 1.90
N LYS A 139 -11.66 22.63 0.61
CA LYS A 139 -13.02 22.55 0.07
C LYS A 139 -13.28 21.24 -0.69
N MET A 140 -12.28 20.73 -1.41
CA MET A 140 -12.40 19.51 -2.20
C MET A 140 -11.05 18.80 -2.32
N VAL A 141 -11.09 17.48 -2.42
CA VAL A 141 -9.94 16.65 -2.83
C VAL A 141 -10.39 15.71 -3.94
N ASP A 142 -9.64 15.66 -5.04
CA ASP A 142 -9.85 14.68 -6.11
C ASP A 142 -8.59 13.89 -6.35
N ALA A 143 -8.71 12.56 -6.55
CA ALA A 143 -7.59 11.73 -6.95
C ALA A 143 -8.05 10.68 -7.96
N ASN A 144 -7.22 10.45 -8.97
CA ASN A 144 -7.45 9.45 -10.00
C ASN A 144 -6.25 8.53 -10.15
N PHE A 145 -6.48 7.22 -9.99
CA PHE A 145 -5.52 6.19 -10.33
C PHE A 145 -6.16 5.20 -11.30
N SER A 146 -6.14 5.54 -12.59
CA SER A 146 -6.71 4.75 -13.67
C SER A 146 -5.62 4.17 -14.55
N GLN A 147 -5.42 2.86 -14.45
CA GLN A 147 -4.40 2.13 -15.19
C GLN A 147 -5.00 0.88 -15.85
N TYR A 148 -5.08 0.88 -17.19
CA TYR A 148 -5.54 -0.30 -17.91
C TYR A 148 -4.68 -1.52 -17.59
N SER A 149 -5.27 -2.52 -16.94
CA SER A 149 -4.54 -3.71 -16.50
C SER A 149 -4.22 -4.63 -17.68
N ARG A 150 -2.95 -5.03 -17.81
CA ARG A 150 -2.53 -6.06 -18.78
C ARG A 150 -3.25 -7.40 -18.61
N ARG A 151 -3.93 -7.61 -17.46
CA ARG A 151 -4.68 -8.82 -17.14
C ARG A 151 -6.17 -8.70 -17.46
N TYR A 152 -6.66 -7.50 -17.78
CA TYR A 152 -8.09 -7.24 -17.97
C TYR A 152 -8.67 -7.99 -19.17
N GLU A 153 -7.97 -8.05 -20.31
CA GLU A 153 -8.41 -8.82 -21.49
C GLU A 153 -8.57 -10.33 -21.17
N LYS A 154 -7.61 -10.90 -20.45
CA LYS A 154 -7.70 -12.30 -19.98
C LYS A 154 -8.91 -12.50 -19.07
N PHE A 155 -9.16 -11.55 -18.17
CA PHE A 155 -10.32 -11.59 -17.26
C PHE A 155 -11.65 -11.51 -18.03
N LYS A 156 -11.79 -10.61 -19.02
CA LYS A 156 -12.97 -10.55 -19.90
C LYS A 156 -13.23 -11.89 -20.57
N ASN A 157 -12.17 -12.53 -21.05
CA ASN A 157 -12.22 -13.82 -21.77
C ASN A 157 -12.32 -15.05 -20.83
N GLY A 158 -12.61 -14.87 -19.53
CA GLY A 158 -12.88 -15.95 -18.59
C GLY A 158 -11.68 -16.49 -17.84
N ILE A 159 -10.47 -15.95 -18.05
CA ILE A 159 -9.25 -16.35 -17.32
C ILE A 159 -9.08 -15.45 -16.11
N THR A 160 -9.47 -15.95 -14.94
CA THR A 160 -9.34 -15.20 -13.68
C THR A 160 -7.91 -15.30 -13.13
N LEU A 161 -7.27 -14.15 -12.96
CA LEU A 161 -5.96 -14.01 -12.33
C LEU A 161 -6.13 -13.31 -10.96
N PRO A 162 -5.19 -13.47 -10.01
CA PRO A 162 -5.35 -12.96 -8.63
C PRO A 162 -5.80 -11.50 -8.52
N ALA A 163 -5.33 -10.62 -9.43
CA ALA A 163 -5.68 -9.20 -9.43
C ALA A 163 -7.16 -8.91 -9.80
N PHE A 164 -7.90 -9.91 -10.30
CA PHE A 164 -9.33 -9.89 -10.63
C PHE A 164 -10.07 -11.07 -10.01
N ASP A 165 -9.54 -11.66 -8.94
CA ASP A 165 -10.22 -12.75 -8.22
C ASP A 165 -10.74 -12.22 -6.88
N TYR A 166 -12.08 -12.13 -6.75
CA TYR A 166 -12.71 -11.66 -5.51
C TYR A 166 -12.36 -12.55 -4.30
N LYS A 167 -12.11 -13.87 -4.51
CA LYS A 167 -11.70 -14.80 -3.46
C LYS A 167 -10.30 -14.50 -2.91
N LEU A 168 -9.49 -13.84 -3.71
CA LEU A 168 -8.14 -13.41 -3.34
C LEU A 168 -8.06 -11.93 -3.00
N ALA A 169 -9.24 -11.28 -2.80
CA ALA A 169 -9.36 -9.85 -2.55
C ALA A 169 -8.72 -9.00 -3.68
N GLY A 170 -8.97 -9.39 -4.95
CA GLY A 170 -8.63 -8.62 -6.14
C GLY A 170 -9.70 -7.55 -6.41
N GLY A 171 -9.39 -6.59 -7.26
CA GLY A 171 -10.31 -5.50 -7.64
C GLY A 171 -9.62 -4.16 -7.73
N ALA A 172 -10.32 -3.13 -8.22
CA ALA A 172 -9.74 -1.79 -8.41
C ALA A 172 -9.56 -1.06 -7.08
N LEU A 173 -10.54 -1.16 -6.17
CA LEU A 173 -10.47 -0.52 -4.86
C LEU A 173 -9.25 -0.98 -4.06
N LEU A 174 -9.05 -2.29 -3.95
CA LEU A 174 -7.99 -2.88 -3.13
C LEU A 174 -6.60 -2.82 -3.78
N ASP A 175 -6.53 -2.80 -5.12
CA ASP A 175 -5.25 -2.81 -5.82
C ASP A 175 -4.70 -1.40 -6.10
N LEU A 176 -5.55 -0.48 -6.57
CA LEU A 176 -5.19 0.89 -6.96
C LEU A 176 -5.81 1.94 -6.02
N GLY A 177 -7.09 1.78 -5.66
CA GLY A 177 -7.80 2.71 -4.78
C GLY A 177 -7.16 2.87 -3.41
N VAL A 178 -6.55 1.81 -2.89
CA VAL A 178 -5.83 1.82 -1.61
C VAL A 178 -4.76 2.92 -1.55
N TYR A 179 -4.07 3.24 -2.64
CA TYR A 179 -3.09 4.33 -2.70
C TYR A 179 -3.74 5.71 -2.54
N ASN A 180 -4.87 5.95 -3.22
CA ASN A 180 -5.63 7.19 -3.08
C ASN A 180 -6.16 7.35 -1.65
N ILE A 181 -6.62 6.26 -1.02
CA ILE A 181 -7.09 6.28 0.36
C ILE A 181 -5.93 6.61 1.32
N HIS A 182 -4.76 5.97 1.17
CA HIS A 182 -3.57 6.30 1.96
C HIS A 182 -3.14 7.75 1.78
N PHE A 183 -3.20 8.27 0.55
CA PHE A 183 -2.87 9.67 0.25
C PHE A 183 -3.75 10.62 1.05
N VAL A 184 -5.07 10.44 0.98
CA VAL A 184 -6.03 11.35 1.62
C VAL A 184 -6.07 11.15 3.14
N CYS A 185 -6.15 9.90 3.62
CA CYS A 185 -6.20 9.62 5.05
C CYS A 185 -4.89 9.97 5.77
N GLY A 186 -3.75 9.87 5.10
CA GLY A 186 -2.47 10.29 5.67
C GLY A 186 -2.30 11.81 5.79
N LEU A 187 -3.12 12.61 5.08
CA LEU A 187 -3.19 14.07 5.19
C LEU A 187 -4.25 14.52 6.20
N PHE A 188 -5.43 13.93 6.15
CA PHE A 188 -6.62 14.44 6.82
C PHE A 188 -7.19 13.50 7.89
N GLY A 189 -6.59 12.33 8.08
CA GLY A 189 -7.05 11.35 9.06
C GLY A 189 -8.32 10.63 8.63
N LYS A 190 -9.12 10.22 9.63
CA LYS A 190 -10.33 9.40 9.43
C LYS A 190 -11.50 10.24 8.90
N PRO A 191 -12.16 9.85 7.79
CA PRO A 191 -13.39 10.49 7.32
C PRO A 191 -14.59 10.19 8.25
N LYS A 192 -15.62 11.03 8.18
CA LYS A 192 -16.89 10.86 8.91
C LYS A 192 -17.78 9.79 8.28
N ALA A 193 -17.82 9.75 6.93
CA ALA A 193 -18.57 8.75 6.15
C ALA A 193 -17.81 8.33 4.90
N VAL A 194 -18.15 7.13 4.40
CA VAL A 194 -17.51 6.48 3.26
C VAL A 194 -18.62 5.89 2.38
N ASN A 195 -18.62 6.23 1.08
CA ASN A 195 -19.53 5.68 0.08
C ASN A 195 -18.72 5.25 -1.15
N TYR A 196 -18.92 4.04 -1.62
CA TYR A 196 -18.28 3.50 -2.80
C TYR A 196 -19.29 3.22 -3.91
N TYR A 197 -18.95 3.51 -5.14
CA TYR A 197 -19.77 3.28 -6.34
C TYR A 197 -18.93 2.50 -7.36
N PRO A 198 -18.96 1.16 -7.31
CA PRO A 198 -18.15 0.31 -8.18
C PRO A 198 -18.84 0.02 -9.52
N ASN A 199 -18.02 -0.14 -10.57
CA ASN A 199 -18.40 -0.86 -11.78
C ASN A 199 -18.01 -2.33 -11.63
N ILE A 200 -18.99 -3.23 -11.60
CA ILE A 200 -18.77 -4.65 -11.31
C ILE A 200 -18.80 -5.49 -12.59
N LEU A 201 -17.77 -6.29 -12.78
CA LEU A 201 -17.74 -7.36 -13.78
C LEU A 201 -17.37 -8.69 -13.09
N LYS A 202 -18.18 -9.74 -13.30
CA LYS A 202 -17.94 -11.10 -12.74
C LYS A 202 -17.61 -11.07 -11.23
N LYS A 203 -18.38 -10.31 -10.46
CA LYS A 203 -18.26 -10.13 -8.99
C LYS A 203 -17.03 -9.35 -8.50
N VAL A 204 -16.29 -8.71 -9.40
CA VAL A 204 -15.11 -7.90 -9.07
C VAL A 204 -15.34 -6.47 -9.49
N ASP A 205 -14.97 -5.51 -8.67
CA ASP A 205 -14.92 -4.11 -9.07
C ASP A 205 -13.75 -3.90 -10.02
N THR A 206 -14.05 -3.56 -11.28
CA THR A 206 -13.02 -3.28 -12.29
C THR A 206 -12.61 -1.82 -12.31
N SER A 207 -13.52 -0.95 -11.87
CA SER A 207 -13.31 0.48 -11.58
C SER A 207 -14.35 0.96 -10.58
N GLY A 208 -14.19 2.19 -10.08
CA GLY A 208 -15.17 2.77 -9.17
C GLY A 208 -14.76 4.12 -8.63
N VAL A 209 -15.75 4.77 -7.99
CA VAL A 209 -15.61 6.07 -7.35
C VAL A 209 -15.86 5.91 -5.84
N LEU A 210 -14.89 6.28 -5.02
CA LEU A 210 -15.00 6.30 -3.57
C LEU A 210 -15.13 7.75 -3.12
N VAL A 211 -16.18 8.07 -2.38
CA VAL A 211 -16.39 9.38 -1.77
C VAL A 211 -16.15 9.30 -0.28
N LEU A 212 -15.20 10.10 0.22
CA LEU A 212 -14.91 10.25 1.64
C LEU A 212 -15.47 11.59 2.14
N ASP A 213 -16.35 11.53 3.13
CA ASP A 213 -16.93 12.72 3.76
C ASP A 213 -16.15 13.11 5.02
N TYR A 214 -15.49 14.26 5.00
CA TYR A 214 -14.84 14.86 6.16
C TYR A 214 -15.71 15.90 6.89
N GLY A 215 -16.96 16.09 6.45
CA GLY A 215 -17.88 17.10 6.96
C GLY A 215 -17.69 18.44 6.25
N LYS A 216 -16.57 19.13 6.49
CA LYS A 216 -16.27 20.43 5.88
C LYS A 216 -15.94 20.32 4.39
N PHE A 217 -15.35 19.21 3.96
CA PHE A 217 -15.03 18.95 2.55
C PHE A 217 -15.30 17.50 2.19
N LYS A 218 -15.26 17.19 0.89
CA LYS A 218 -15.38 15.85 0.34
C LYS A 218 -14.11 15.48 -0.43
N ALA A 219 -13.75 14.19 -0.39
CA ALA A 219 -12.72 13.65 -1.26
C ALA A 219 -13.34 12.63 -2.22
N ASN A 220 -13.09 12.82 -3.52
CA ASN A 220 -13.54 11.97 -4.61
C ASN A 220 -12.34 11.18 -5.14
N LEU A 221 -12.35 9.87 -5.00
CA LEU A 221 -11.23 8.98 -5.30
C LEU A 221 -11.62 7.97 -6.37
N VAL A 222 -11.05 8.11 -7.56
CA VAL A 222 -11.29 7.22 -8.70
C VAL A 222 -10.17 6.16 -8.77
N ALA A 223 -10.56 4.90 -8.95
CA ALA A 223 -9.64 3.82 -9.26
C ALA A 223 -10.19 2.97 -10.41
N ALA A 224 -9.37 2.68 -11.42
CA ALA A 224 -9.81 1.88 -12.56
C ALA A 224 -8.69 0.96 -13.08
N LYS A 225 -9.09 -0.29 -13.42
CA LYS A 225 -8.22 -1.32 -14.03
C LYS A 225 -8.73 -1.73 -15.42
N ASP A 226 -9.90 -1.27 -15.80
CA ASP A 226 -10.61 -1.53 -17.05
C ASP A 226 -10.52 -0.39 -18.06
N CYS A 227 -10.02 0.76 -17.64
CA CYS A 227 -9.75 1.91 -18.50
C CYS A 227 -8.44 2.61 -18.06
N LYS A 228 -7.99 3.56 -18.87
CA LYS A 228 -6.79 4.38 -18.62
C LYS A 228 -7.16 5.86 -18.70
N ALA A 229 -6.67 6.63 -17.75
CA ALA A 229 -6.71 8.09 -17.77
C ALA A 229 -5.42 8.67 -17.15
N GLU A 230 -5.27 9.98 -17.19
CA GLU A 230 -4.20 10.68 -16.46
C GLU A 230 -4.36 10.43 -14.95
N CYS A 231 -3.27 10.03 -14.29
CA CYS A 231 -3.24 9.86 -12.85
C CYS A 231 -2.81 11.17 -12.18
N PHE A 232 -3.58 11.62 -11.19
CA PHE A 232 -3.33 12.87 -10.47
C PHE A 232 -3.95 12.84 -9.08
N ALA A 233 -3.60 13.84 -8.27
CA ALA A 233 -4.41 14.26 -7.13
C ALA A 233 -4.44 15.78 -7.05
N THR A 234 -5.59 16.36 -6.68
CA THR A 234 -5.75 17.78 -6.40
C THR A 234 -6.30 17.98 -4.99
N ILE A 235 -5.74 18.93 -4.26
CA ILE A 235 -6.22 19.39 -2.96
C ILE A 235 -6.58 20.85 -3.13
N GLN A 236 -7.87 21.18 -3.05
CA GLN A 236 -8.41 22.49 -3.37
C GLN A 236 -8.78 23.22 -2.08
N GLY A 237 -8.14 24.36 -1.84
CA GLY A 237 -8.43 25.27 -0.75
C GLY A 237 -9.00 26.60 -1.26
N ASP A 238 -9.45 27.43 -0.34
CA ASP A 238 -10.03 28.75 -0.69
C ASP A 238 -8.99 29.82 -1.07
N LYS A 239 -7.67 29.54 -0.86
CA LYS A 239 -6.55 30.43 -1.25
C LYS A 239 -5.71 29.87 -2.40
N GLY A 240 -6.00 28.67 -2.88
CA GLY A 240 -5.26 28.01 -3.94
C GLY A 240 -5.44 26.50 -3.93
N TYR A 241 -4.65 25.81 -4.71
CA TYR A 241 -4.68 24.35 -4.76
C TYR A 241 -3.30 23.74 -4.88
N ILE A 242 -3.17 22.47 -4.48
CA ILE A 242 -2.01 21.62 -4.73
C ILE A 242 -2.42 20.58 -5.78
N LYS A 243 -1.63 20.43 -6.86
CA LYS A 243 -1.81 19.39 -7.87
C LYS A 243 -0.61 18.45 -7.88
N VAL A 244 -0.83 17.17 -7.58
CA VAL A 244 0.15 16.10 -7.80
C VAL A 244 0.02 15.63 -9.23
N ASN A 245 1.12 15.61 -9.99
CA ASN A 245 1.17 15.30 -11.42
C ASN A 245 1.58 13.85 -11.71
N SER A 246 1.22 12.93 -10.84
CA SER A 246 1.51 11.49 -10.96
C SER A 246 0.51 10.66 -10.16
N THR A 247 0.70 9.35 -10.14
CA THR A 247 -0.05 8.48 -9.21
C THR A 247 0.20 8.88 -7.76
N THR A 248 -0.81 8.73 -6.90
CA THR A 248 -0.71 8.94 -5.44
C THR A 248 0.28 8.00 -4.77
N SER A 249 0.59 6.86 -5.40
CA SER A 249 1.61 5.92 -4.91
C SER A 249 3.03 6.49 -4.99
N ARG A 250 3.33 7.32 -6.00
CA ARG A 250 4.68 7.86 -6.26
C ARG A 250 4.85 9.31 -5.81
N CYS A 251 3.83 10.15 -6.04
CA CYS A 251 3.90 11.59 -5.79
C CYS A 251 5.19 12.22 -6.35
N SER A 252 5.50 11.93 -7.64
CA SER A 252 6.78 12.28 -8.28
C SER A 252 7.00 13.77 -8.38
N SER A 253 5.94 14.54 -8.62
CA SER A 253 5.97 16.00 -8.65
C SER A 253 4.64 16.58 -8.18
N PHE A 254 4.68 17.81 -7.69
CA PHE A 254 3.48 18.57 -7.39
C PHE A 254 3.67 20.06 -7.60
N ASP A 255 2.58 20.74 -7.92
CA ASP A 255 2.49 22.18 -8.05
C ASP A 255 1.62 22.73 -6.93
N ILE A 256 1.94 23.93 -6.45
CA ILE A 256 1.09 24.76 -5.63
C ILE A 256 0.72 25.97 -6.47
N VAL A 257 -0.56 26.22 -6.66
CA VAL A 257 -1.07 27.37 -7.41
C VAL A 257 -1.99 28.18 -6.51
N TYR A 258 -1.65 29.44 -6.30
CA TYR A 258 -2.45 30.37 -5.51
C TYR A 258 -3.46 31.12 -6.38
N ASN A 259 -4.51 31.65 -5.76
CA ASN A 259 -5.58 32.39 -6.49
C ASN A 259 -5.09 33.64 -7.18
N ASP A 260 -3.96 34.21 -6.77
CA ASP A 260 -3.29 35.34 -7.43
C ASP A 260 -2.47 34.94 -8.67
N GLY A 261 -2.49 33.66 -9.04
CA GLY A 261 -1.72 33.09 -10.16
C GLY A 261 -0.29 32.69 -9.81
N THR A 262 0.18 32.98 -8.60
CA THR A 262 1.52 32.56 -8.17
C THR A 262 1.60 31.02 -8.16
N LYS A 263 2.66 30.48 -8.77
CA LYS A 263 2.89 29.02 -8.85
C LYS A 263 4.25 28.65 -8.27
N LYS A 264 4.29 27.52 -7.53
CA LYS A 264 5.52 26.86 -7.08
C LYS A 264 5.48 25.40 -7.49
N SER A 265 6.53 24.92 -8.15
CA SER A 265 6.65 23.53 -8.62
C SER A 265 7.73 22.78 -7.85
N PHE A 266 7.45 21.53 -7.54
CA PHE A 266 8.36 20.61 -6.87
C PHE A 266 8.45 19.33 -7.69
N VAL A 267 9.66 19.03 -8.17
CA VAL A 267 9.95 17.85 -8.97
C VAL A 267 10.92 16.99 -8.18
N GLY A 268 10.61 15.71 -8.04
CA GLY A 268 11.48 14.70 -7.48
C GLY A 268 11.94 13.73 -8.55
N GLU A 269 12.76 12.78 -8.16
CA GLU A 269 13.04 11.63 -9.01
C GLU A 269 11.74 10.86 -9.28
N ASP A 270 11.48 10.51 -10.53
CA ASP A 270 10.29 9.74 -10.93
C ASP A 270 10.68 8.26 -11.18
N GLY A 271 9.69 7.42 -11.06
CA GLY A 271 9.75 6.01 -11.37
C GLY A 271 9.32 5.12 -10.22
N GLU A 272 8.79 3.97 -10.60
CA GLU A 272 8.34 2.96 -9.64
C GLU A 272 9.49 2.45 -8.77
N PHE A 273 10.67 2.33 -9.35
CA PHE A 273 11.89 1.93 -8.68
C PHE A 273 12.30 2.91 -7.56
N VAL A 274 12.18 4.22 -7.79
CA VAL A 274 12.48 5.26 -6.79
C VAL A 274 11.53 5.17 -5.60
N ALA A 275 10.25 4.93 -5.86
CA ALA A 275 9.25 4.78 -4.80
C ALA A 275 9.53 3.55 -3.92
N TRP A 276 9.90 2.42 -4.50
CA TRP A 276 10.32 1.23 -3.76
C TRP A 276 11.61 1.47 -2.97
N LYS A 277 12.60 2.11 -3.59
CA LYS A 277 13.85 2.51 -2.93
C LYS A 277 13.53 3.32 -1.67
N THR A 278 12.72 4.36 -1.77
CA THR A 278 12.41 5.23 -0.63
C THR A 278 11.70 4.47 0.50
N LEU A 279 10.70 3.66 0.16
CA LEU A 279 9.97 2.83 1.12
C LEU A 279 10.92 1.93 1.92
N TYR A 280 11.74 1.14 1.24
CA TYR A 280 12.64 0.21 1.93
C TYR A 280 13.73 0.94 2.71
N GLY A 281 14.24 2.06 2.22
CA GLY A 281 15.19 2.90 2.93
C GLY A 281 14.66 3.43 4.25
N ASP A 282 13.41 3.89 4.27
CA ASP A 282 12.76 4.36 5.49
C ASP A 282 12.49 3.23 6.47
N ILE A 283 12.01 2.07 6.01
CA ILE A 283 11.81 0.89 6.87
C ILE A 283 13.13 0.48 7.54
N ILE A 284 14.22 0.40 6.78
CA ILE A 284 15.55 0.09 7.32
C ILE A 284 15.97 1.11 8.38
N LYS A 285 15.79 2.40 8.10
CA LYS A 285 16.14 3.49 9.01
C LYS A 285 15.34 3.40 10.31
N ILE A 286 14.03 3.18 10.25
CA ILE A 286 13.16 3.00 11.42
C ILE A 286 13.60 1.77 12.22
N TYR A 287 13.83 0.65 11.56
CA TYR A 287 14.29 -0.59 12.19
C TYR A 287 15.63 -0.43 12.91
N LYS A 288 16.63 0.15 12.24
CA LYS A 288 17.99 0.36 12.82
C LYS A 288 17.99 1.30 14.02
N LYS A 289 17.15 2.35 13.96
CA LYS A 289 16.99 3.29 15.06
C LYS A 289 16.15 2.75 16.21
N LYS A 290 15.53 1.58 16.04
CA LYS A 290 14.55 1.01 16.98
C LYS A 290 13.38 1.98 17.26
N ASP A 291 12.98 2.73 16.22
CA ASP A 291 11.96 3.78 16.32
C ASP A 291 10.55 3.18 16.23
N TYR A 292 10.10 2.60 17.34
CA TYR A 292 8.77 2.00 17.45
C TYR A 292 7.65 3.04 17.33
N ASP A 293 7.88 4.28 17.77
CA ASP A 293 6.86 5.34 17.74
C ASP A 293 6.51 5.71 16.30
N VAL A 294 7.52 5.90 15.45
CA VAL A 294 7.30 6.15 14.01
C VAL A 294 6.65 4.94 13.35
N CYS A 295 7.12 3.72 13.62
CA CYS A 295 6.50 2.50 13.08
C CYS A 295 5.01 2.42 13.45
N TYR A 296 4.68 2.61 14.72
CA TYR A 296 3.30 2.48 15.20
C TYR A 296 2.40 3.62 14.73
N LYS A 297 2.93 4.82 14.53
CA LYS A 297 2.20 5.93 13.91
C LYS A 297 1.83 5.64 12.43
N LEU A 298 2.71 4.98 11.69
CA LEU A 298 2.39 4.51 10.34
C LEU A 298 1.26 3.48 10.37
N LEU A 299 1.28 2.55 11.33
CA LEU A 299 0.21 1.56 11.52
C LEU A 299 -1.13 2.18 11.93
N ASP A 300 -1.13 3.28 12.67
CA ASP A 300 -2.37 3.99 12.99
C ASP A 300 -3.05 4.51 11.70
N ASN A 301 -2.27 5.01 10.73
CA ASN A 301 -2.80 5.36 9.41
C ASN A 301 -3.29 4.12 8.64
N THR A 302 -2.54 3.02 8.66
CA THR A 302 -2.97 1.74 8.07
C THR A 302 -4.33 1.29 8.64
N LEU A 303 -4.55 1.41 9.95
CA LEU A 303 -5.85 1.09 10.57
C LEU A 303 -6.98 2.00 10.09
N ILE A 304 -6.73 3.30 9.90
CA ILE A 304 -7.72 4.22 9.32
C ILE A 304 -8.09 3.75 7.90
N VAL A 305 -7.11 3.47 7.07
CA VAL A 305 -7.30 3.00 5.69
C VAL A 305 -8.06 1.68 5.64
N GLN A 306 -7.69 0.72 6.50
CA GLN A 306 -8.41 -0.56 6.59
C GLN A 306 -9.87 -0.38 7.01
N LYS A 307 -10.18 0.61 7.87
CA LYS A 307 -11.56 0.93 8.23
C LYS A 307 -12.33 1.55 7.08
N VAL A 308 -11.69 2.41 6.29
CA VAL A 308 -12.27 2.99 5.07
C VAL A 308 -12.56 1.89 4.03
N LEU A 309 -11.61 1.00 3.78
CA LEU A 309 -11.79 -0.13 2.86
C LEU A 309 -12.94 -1.03 3.31
N GLU A 310 -13.00 -1.39 4.59
CA GLU A 310 -14.10 -2.21 5.14
C GLU A 310 -15.46 -1.53 4.96
N GLN A 311 -15.56 -0.22 5.20
CA GLN A 311 -16.80 0.53 5.02
C GLN A 311 -17.20 0.60 3.54
N ALA A 312 -16.25 0.85 2.63
CA ALA A 312 -16.48 0.87 1.19
C ALA A 312 -16.98 -0.49 0.67
N ILE A 313 -16.35 -1.58 1.09
CA ILE A 313 -16.78 -2.94 0.72
C ILE A 313 -18.20 -3.25 1.23
N LYS A 314 -18.52 -2.85 2.46
CA LYS A 314 -19.83 -3.08 3.07
C LYS A 314 -20.93 -2.23 2.44
N SER A 315 -20.66 -0.99 2.01
CA SER A 315 -21.66 -0.12 1.40
C SER A 315 -22.27 -0.72 0.13
N GLU A 316 -21.49 -1.50 -0.61
CA GLU A 316 -21.90 -2.14 -1.88
C GLU A 316 -22.05 -3.65 -1.78
N LYS A 317 -22.04 -4.23 -0.58
CA LYS A 317 -22.17 -5.67 -0.33
C LYS A 317 -21.21 -6.52 -1.17
N LEU A 318 -20.00 -6.00 -1.39
CA LEU A 318 -18.97 -6.73 -2.10
C LEU A 318 -18.48 -7.92 -1.27
N ASN A 319 -18.29 -9.07 -1.91
CA ASN A 319 -17.91 -10.33 -1.25
C ASN A 319 -16.39 -10.60 -1.43
N TYR A 320 -15.56 -9.79 -0.78
CA TYR A 320 -14.12 -10.00 -0.75
C TYR A 320 -13.69 -10.81 0.47
#